data_e83c98ac9ecc29d9a673ba044e87eb2d
#
_entry.id   e83c98ac9ecc29d9a673ba044e87eb2d
#
_cell.length_a   1.000
_cell.length_b   1.000
_cell.length_c   1.000
_cell.angle_alpha   90.00
_cell.angle_beta   90.00
_cell.angle_gamma   90.00
#
_symmetry.space_group_name_H-M   'P 1'
#
loop_
_entity.id
_entity.type
_entity.pdbx_description
1 polymer ?
#
loop_
_entity_poly.entity_id
_entity_poly.type
_entity_poly.pdbx_seq_one_letter_code
_entity_poly.pdbx_strand_id
1 'polypeptide(L)'
;MSRLKIATPNKAQLTVERLYKDLERRIIASPPGLCPVDLQLSFLKMCHAQTCGKCVPCRVGLGQLQNLMEDVLAGKATLKTLDLIRDTASDIVDSADCAIGYEAAHMVLAGLEGFREDYVYHIEHGGKCSCHITQPVPCVALCPAGVDIPGYIALVKEERYADAVKLIRKDNPFPTACALICEHPCEARCRRNMIDSAINIRGLKRMAVDNARANTVPVPEKAESTGKKAAIIGGGPGGLSAAYYLELMGHHAVVFEEKSKLGGMLRYGIPNYRFPRERLQEDIDTILSTGVEVKLNTRVGNGEGEISYNKLHEEYDAVYIAIGAHTDKKIGIEGEDANGVMSAVEMLRRIGDDDMPDFKDKTVVVVGGGNVAMDCTRSAIRLGAKKVGIAYRRRQTDMTALPEEVEGAIAEGAELYSLKAPHKIEADENGNVTALWVEPQIIGPIDAWGRARPIQADVPLLRIPCDIVVVAIGQGIETRHFEEAGLSVKRGTITAMSDSEVKDVHGVFAGGDCVTGPATVIRAIAAGKVAAANIDEYLGYHHVVPCDVEIPPVSYEDKEPCGRIQLSEKEAGERKTNFDAFECGMTKQEACQEAGRCLRCDKYGYGSLKGGRAAIW
;
A
#
# COMPACT_ATOMS: atom_id res chain seq x y z
N MET A 1 -36.48 26.08 24.24
CA MET A 1 -35.06 25.73 24.58
C MET A 1 -34.78 24.35 24.03
N SER A 2 -34.03 24.26 22.96
CA SER A 2 -33.59 22.99 22.39
C SER A 2 -32.52 22.41 23.32
N ARG A 3 -32.83 21.31 24.00
CA ARG A 3 -31.84 20.54 24.74
C ARG A 3 -31.05 19.72 23.74
N LEU A 4 -29.84 20.14 23.39
CA LEU A 4 -28.85 19.31 22.73
C LEU A 4 -28.61 18.07 23.60
N LYS A 5 -29.13 16.92 23.16
CA LYS A 5 -28.76 15.63 23.75
C LYS A 5 -27.41 15.24 23.13
N ILE A 6 -26.36 15.34 23.91
CA ILE A 6 -25.08 14.68 23.58
C ILE A 6 -25.37 13.18 23.77
N ALA A 7 -25.42 12.44 22.67
CA ALA A 7 -25.50 10.98 22.72
C ALA A 7 -24.10 10.45 23.11
N THR A 8 -23.84 10.35 24.40
CA THR A 8 -22.69 9.60 24.91
C THR A 8 -23.02 8.11 24.83
N PRO A 9 -22.16 7.26 24.19
CA PRO A 9 -22.35 5.83 24.24
C PRO A 9 -22.47 5.37 25.70
N ASN A 10 -23.45 4.52 26.00
CA ASN A 10 -23.55 3.97 27.34
C ASN A 10 -22.41 2.97 27.61
N LYS A 11 -22.17 2.64 28.88
CA LYS A 11 -21.07 1.75 29.27
C LYS A 11 -21.10 0.39 28.57
N ALA A 12 -22.31 -0.15 28.32
CA ALA A 12 -22.48 -1.42 27.63
C ALA A 12 -22.03 -1.32 26.15
N GLN A 13 -22.38 -0.25 25.44
CA GLN A 13 -21.98 0.02 24.08
C GLN A 13 -20.44 0.08 23.95
N LEU A 14 -19.79 0.85 24.81
CA LEU A 14 -18.31 0.96 24.84
C LEU A 14 -17.65 -0.38 25.16
N THR A 15 -18.28 -1.21 25.98
CA THR A 15 -17.79 -2.56 26.28
C THR A 15 -17.86 -3.44 25.04
N VAL A 16 -18.97 -3.44 24.33
CA VAL A 16 -19.15 -4.23 23.09
C VAL A 16 -18.18 -3.78 22.01
N GLU A 17 -17.99 -2.48 21.79
CA GLU A 17 -16.99 -1.96 20.83
C GLU A 17 -15.57 -2.45 21.16
N ARG A 18 -15.21 -2.54 22.43
CA ARG A 18 -13.93 -3.11 22.86
C ARG A 18 -13.86 -4.62 22.57
N LEU A 19 -14.93 -5.37 22.82
CA LEU A 19 -14.98 -6.79 22.55
C LEU A 19 -14.87 -7.10 21.05
N TYR A 20 -15.46 -6.29 20.17
CA TYR A 20 -15.26 -6.39 18.72
C TYR A 20 -13.79 -6.18 18.33
N LYS A 21 -13.11 -5.20 18.92
CA LYS A 21 -11.67 -4.99 18.70
C LYS A 21 -10.83 -6.17 19.19
N ASP A 22 -11.19 -6.75 20.31
CA ASP A 22 -10.50 -7.92 20.85
C ASP A 22 -10.73 -9.16 19.98
N LEU A 23 -11.94 -9.33 19.42
CA LEU A 23 -12.24 -10.36 18.45
C LEU A 23 -11.44 -10.15 17.15
N GLU A 24 -11.40 -8.92 16.63
CA GLU A 24 -10.59 -8.56 15.46
C GLU A 24 -9.10 -8.91 15.66
N ARG A 25 -8.55 -8.57 16.82
CA ARG A 25 -7.17 -8.96 17.18
C ARG A 25 -6.97 -10.47 17.18
N ARG A 26 -7.92 -11.23 17.72
CA ARG A 26 -7.87 -12.70 17.71
C ARG A 26 -7.91 -13.25 16.29
N ILE A 27 -8.78 -12.71 15.43
CA ILE A 27 -8.86 -13.11 14.02
C ILE A 27 -7.54 -12.85 13.31
N ILE A 28 -6.94 -11.67 13.52
CA ILE A 28 -5.64 -11.31 12.94
C ILE A 28 -4.52 -12.24 13.43
N ALA A 29 -4.54 -12.61 14.72
CA ALA A 29 -3.55 -13.48 15.35
C ALA A 29 -3.73 -14.98 15.05
N SER A 30 -4.92 -15.36 14.58
CA SER A 30 -5.26 -16.77 14.35
C SER A 30 -4.77 -17.27 12.99
N PRO A 31 -4.50 -18.57 12.85
CA PRO A 31 -4.15 -19.15 11.55
C PRO A 31 -5.31 -19.03 10.54
N PRO A 32 -5.04 -19.12 9.22
CA PRO A 32 -6.06 -19.22 8.19
C PRO A 32 -7.02 -20.40 8.43
N GLY A 33 -8.27 -20.27 7.99
CA GLY A 33 -9.26 -21.35 8.10
C GLY A 33 -9.96 -21.41 9.46
N LEU A 34 -10.25 -20.25 10.05
CA LEU A 34 -11.08 -20.19 11.26
C LEU A 34 -12.49 -20.71 11.02
N CYS A 35 -12.98 -21.50 11.97
CA CYS A 35 -14.38 -21.94 11.99
C CYS A 35 -15.31 -20.75 12.31
N PRO A 36 -16.28 -20.40 11.44
CA PRO A 36 -17.22 -19.32 11.72
C PRO A 36 -18.09 -19.59 12.95
N VAL A 37 -18.50 -20.84 13.18
CA VAL A 37 -19.28 -21.24 14.35
C VAL A 37 -18.50 -21.03 15.65
N ASP A 38 -17.22 -21.43 15.67
CA ASP A 38 -16.35 -21.25 16.83
C ASP A 38 -16.00 -19.76 17.08
N LEU A 39 -15.86 -18.94 16.03
CA LEU A 39 -15.68 -17.50 16.18
C LEU A 39 -16.87 -16.84 16.86
N GLN A 40 -18.08 -17.19 16.44
CA GLN A 40 -19.31 -16.66 17.02
C GLN A 40 -19.47 -17.12 18.47
N LEU A 41 -19.23 -18.40 18.75
CA LEU A 41 -19.21 -18.90 20.14
C LEU A 41 -18.16 -18.19 20.99
N SER A 42 -16.99 -17.92 20.44
CA SER A 42 -15.95 -17.17 21.14
C SER A 42 -16.41 -15.74 21.49
N PHE A 43 -17.06 -15.04 20.57
CA PHE A 43 -17.59 -13.71 20.83
C PHE A 43 -18.74 -13.76 21.85
N LEU A 44 -19.65 -14.73 21.73
CA LEU A 44 -20.73 -14.97 22.69
C LEU A 44 -20.17 -15.16 24.12
N LYS A 45 -19.13 -15.99 24.28
CA LYS A 45 -18.44 -16.21 25.56
C LYS A 45 -17.80 -14.92 26.12
N MET A 46 -17.18 -14.13 25.26
CA MET A 46 -16.60 -12.83 25.66
C MET A 46 -17.67 -11.87 26.16
N CYS A 47 -18.81 -11.79 25.47
CA CYS A 47 -19.96 -10.98 25.90
C CYS A 47 -20.58 -11.52 27.18
N HIS A 48 -20.80 -12.83 27.29
CA HIS A 48 -21.38 -13.48 28.47
C HIS A 48 -20.55 -13.18 29.72
N ALA A 49 -19.21 -13.23 29.63
CA ALA A 49 -18.33 -12.89 30.74
C ALA A 49 -18.39 -11.41 31.19
N GLN A 50 -18.95 -10.53 30.37
CA GLN A 50 -19.12 -9.08 30.70
C GLN A 50 -20.53 -8.72 31.16
N THR A 51 -21.43 -9.70 31.29
CA THR A 51 -22.80 -9.45 31.71
C THR A 51 -22.88 -8.96 33.16
N CYS A 52 -23.83 -8.07 33.45
CA CYS A 52 -24.07 -7.61 34.80
C CYS A 52 -25.00 -8.52 35.61
N GLY A 53 -25.60 -9.55 34.98
CA GLY A 53 -26.52 -10.53 35.60
C GLY A 53 -27.92 -10.01 35.91
N LYS A 54 -28.29 -8.76 35.56
CA LYS A 54 -29.59 -8.15 35.93
C LYS A 54 -30.74 -8.75 35.14
N CYS A 55 -30.67 -8.75 33.83
CA CYS A 55 -31.76 -9.24 32.97
C CYS A 55 -31.67 -10.75 32.73
N VAL A 56 -32.83 -11.39 32.54
CA VAL A 56 -32.97 -12.83 32.29
C VAL A 56 -32.30 -13.23 30.99
N PRO A 57 -32.45 -12.47 29.89
CA PRO A 57 -31.78 -12.83 28.61
C PRO A 57 -30.26 -13.00 28.72
N CYS A 58 -29.59 -12.14 29.47
CA CYS A 58 -28.14 -12.29 29.69
C CYS A 58 -27.82 -13.41 30.68
N ARG A 59 -28.55 -13.46 31.81
CA ARG A 59 -28.24 -14.40 32.92
C ARG A 59 -28.49 -15.86 32.56
N VAL A 60 -29.54 -16.13 31.76
CA VAL A 60 -29.95 -17.48 31.40
C VAL A 60 -29.82 -17.72 29.92
N GLY A 61 -30.32 -16.79 29.08
CA GLY A 61 -30.42 -16.96 27.64
C GLY A 61 -29.05 -17.10 26.96
N LEU A 62 -28.07 -16.25 27.29
CA LEU A 62 -26.71 -16.37 26.70
C LEU A 62 -26.03 -17.69 27.08
N GLY A 63 -26.28 -18.18 28.31
CA GLY A 63 -25.75 -19.49 28.74
C GLY A 63 -26.37 -20.66 27.96
N GLN A 64 -27.70 -20.62 27.70
CA GLN A 64 -28.40 -21.60 26.89
C GLN A 64 -27.92 -21.55 25.45
N LEU A 65 -27.81 -20.35 24.86
CA LEU A 65 -27.32 -20.16 23.51
C LEU A 65 -25.88 -20.67 23.34
N GLN A 66 -25.02 -20.43 24.35
CA GLN A 66 -23.67 -20.97 24.39
C GLN A 66 -23.67 -22.49 24.38
N ASN A 67 -24.49 -23.15 25.21
CA ASN A 67 -24.56 -24.61 25.27
C ASN A 67 -25.02 -25.21 23.94
N LEU A 68 -26.04 -24.60 23.30
CA LEU A 68 -26.53 -25.05 21.98
C LEU A 68 -25.44 -24.97 20.90
N MET A 69 -24.65 -23.90 20.90
CA MET A 69 -23.53 -23.75 19.95
C MET A 69 -22.37 -24.71 20.26
N GLU A 70 -22.10 -24.98 21.54
CA GLU A 70 -21.14 -26.01 21.96
C GLU A 70 -21.56 -27.40 21.51
N ASP A 71 -22.87 -27.72 21.59
CA ASP A 71 -23.41 -28.97 21.09
C ASP A 71 -23.26 -29.11 19.56
N VAL A 72 -23.40 -28.03 18.79
CA VAL A 72 -23.11 -28.02 17.35
C VAL A 72 -21.64 -28.38 17.12
N LEU A 73 -20.72 -27.72 17.76
CA LEU A 73 -19.29 -27.97 17.60
C LEU A 73 -18.86 -29.35 18.10
N ALA A 74 -19.56 -29.91 19.08
CA ALA A 74 -19.34 -31.26 19.60
C ALA A 74 -20.02 -32.37 18.78
N GLY A 75 -20.79 -32.01 17.73
CA GLY A 75 -21.56 -32.96 16.92
C GLY A 75 -22.72 -33.65 17.67
N LYS A 76 -23.17 -33.05 18.77
CA LYS A 76 -24.33 -33.55 19.55
C LYS A 76 -25.67 -32.93 19.14
N ALA A 77 -25.61 -31.86 18.39
CA ALA A 77 -26.77 -31.14 17.90
C ALA A 77 -27.47 -31.85 16.76
N THR A 78 -28.71 -31.50 16.51
CA THR A 78 -29.51 -31.93 15.36
C THR A 78 -29.91 -30.72 14.51
N LEU A 79 -30.44 -30.91 13.32
CA LEU A 79 -30.92 -29.80 12.48
C LEU A 79 -32.00 -28.96 13.19
N LYS A 80 -32.84 -29.59 14.05
CA LYS A 80 -33.80 -28.87 14.89
C LYS A 80 -33.12 -27.94 15.92
N THR A 81 -31.90 -28.23 16.32
CA THR A 81 -31.12 -27.38 17.22
C THR A 81 -30.84 -26.02 16.58
N LEU A 82 -30.72 -25.93 15.26
CA LEU A 82 -30.53 -24.67 14.55
C LEU A 82 -31.75 -23.75 14.66
N ASP A 83 -32.96 -24.31 14.65
CA ASP A 83 -34.18 -23.53 14.88
C ASP A 83 -34.23 -23.03 16.32
N LEU A 84 -33.87 -23.88 17.29
CA LEU A 84 -33.78 -23.48 18.70
C LEU A 84 -32.70 -22.41 18.94
N ILE A 85 -31.54 -22.47 18.27
CA ILE A 85 -30.53 -21.42 18.32
C ILE A 85 -31.09 -20.11 17.79
N ARG A 86 -31.79 -20.14 16.64
CA ARG A 86 -32.41 -18.95 16.04
C ARG A 86 -33.43 -18.34 16.99
N ASP A 87 -34.36 -19.14 17.47
CA ASP A 87 -35.45 -18.67 18.33
C ASP A 87 -34.89 -18.09 19.64
N THR A 88 -33.97 -18.82 20.30
CA THR A 88 -33.31 -18.34 21.55
C THR A 88 -32.54 -17.04 21.30
N ALA A 89 -31.81 -16.93 20.19
CA ALA A 89 -31.06 -15.72 19.89
C ALA A 89 -31.99 -14.54 19.56
N SER A 90 -33.09 -14.78 18.82
CA SER A 90 -34.12 -13.74 18.56
C SER A 90 -34.77 -13.23 19.85
N ASP A 91 -35.16 -14.14 20.74
CA ASP A 91 -35.74 -13.77 22.04
C ASP A 91 -34.77 -12.91 22.88
N ILE A 92 -33.45 -13.22 22.82
CA ILE A 92 -32.43 -12.42 23.51
C ILE A 92 -32.29 -11.04 22.88
N VAL A 93 -32.29 -10.94 21.53
CA VAL A 93 -32.20 -9.65 20.83
C VAL A 93 -33.34 -8.75 21.21
N ASP A 94 -34.56 -9.30 21.25
CA ASP A 94 -35.79 -8.55 21.51
C ASP A 94 -36.00 -8.17 23.00
N SER A 95 -35.39 -8.93 23.92
CA SER A 95 -35.65 -8.80 25.36
C SER A 95 -34.45 -8.33 26.20
N ALA A 96 -33.24 -8.23 25.64
CA ALA A 96 -32.06 -7.80 26.38
C ALA A 96 -32.05 -6.28 26.63
N ASP A 97 -31.78 -5.90 27.86
CA ASP A 97 -31.81 -4.49 28.29
C ASP A 97 -30.64 -3.64 27.76
N CYS A 98 -29.58 -4.25 27.22
CA CYS A 98 -28.39 -3.52 26.81
C CYS A 98 -27.61 -4.20 25.69
N ALA A 99 -26.66 -3.45 25.08
CA ALA A 99 -25.85 -3.86 23.96
C ALA A 99 -25.11 -5.21 24.15
N ILE A 100 -24.69 -5.55 25.37
CA ILE A 100 -23.98 -6.80 25.63
C ILE A 100 -24.82 -8.03 25.29
N GLY A 101 -26.11 -8.01 25.67
CA GLY A 101 -27.02 -9.12 25.40
C GLY A 101 -27.43 -9.20 23.95
N TYR A 102 -27.97 -8.12 23.37
CA TYR A 102 -28.50 -8.17 22.02
C TYR A 102 -27.40 -8.32 20.95
N GLU A 103 -26.23 -7.70 21.13
CA GLU A 103 -25.12 -7.86 20.16
C GLU A 103 -24.51 -9.26 20.18
N ALA A 104 -24.44 -9.88 21.36
CA ALA A 104 -23.98 -11.27 21.46
C ALA A 104 -24.90 -12.22 20.70
N ALA A 105 -26.21 -12.06 20.84
CA ALA A 105 -27.21 -12.88 20.15
C ALA A 105 -27.32 -12.51 18.66
N HIS A 106 -27.25 -11.23 18.31
CA HIS A 106 -27.26 -10.75 16.93
C HIS A 106 -26.08 -11.32 16.10
N MET A 107 -24.88 -11.41 16.69
CA MET A 107 -23.72 -12.04 16.05
C MET A 107 -24.01 -13.52 15.71
N VAL A 108 -24.71 -14.24 16.59
CA VAL A 108 -25.09 -15.65 16.35
C VAL A 108 -26.13 -15.75 15.24
N LEU A 109 -27.15 -14.87 15.22
CA LEU A 109 -28.16 -14.83 14.15
C LEU A 109 -27.53 -14.54 12.79
N ALA A 110 -26.72 -13.50 12.71
CA ALA A 110 -26.01 -13.14 11.46
C ALA A 110 -25.11 -14.28 10.99
N GLY A 111 -24.46 -14.96 11.91
CA GLY A 111 -23.64 -16.11 11.60
C GLY A 111 -24.43 -17.34 11.17
N LEU A 112 -25.54 -17.63 11.81
CA LEU A 112 -26.41 -18.74 11.40
C LEU A 112 -27.01 -18.51 9.99
N GLU A 113 -27.29 -17.25 9.64
CA GLU A 113 -27.74 -16.87 8.30
C GLU A 113 -26.62 -16.98 7.27
N GLY A 114 -25.46 -16.37 7.57
CA GLY A 114 -24.34 -16.27 6.61
C GLY A 114 -23.52 -17.55 6.44
N PHE A 115 -23.52 -18.45 7.45
CA PHE A 115 -22.68 -19.66 7.48
C PHE A 115 -23.48 -20.92 7.83
N ARG A 116 -24.74 -20.98 7.40
CA ARG A 116 -25.63 -22.11 7.71
C ARG A 116 -25.04 -23.47 7.31
N GLU A 117 -24.34 -23.53 6.20
CA GLU A 117 -23.73 -24.75 5.70
C GLU A 117 -22.65 -25.28 6.67
N ASP A 118 -21.90 -24.41 7.30
CA ASP A 118 -20.89 -24.80 8.29
C ASP A 118 -21.53 -25.40 9.54
N TYR A 119 -22.65 -24.84 10.02
CA TYR A 119 -23.42 -25.43 11.11
C TYR A 119 -23.96 -26.83 10.76
N VAL A 120 -24.56 -26.97 9.58
CA VAL A 120 -25.08 -28.24 9.08
C VAL A 120 -23.95 -29.27 8.98
N TYR A 121 -22.81 -28.87 8.43
CA TYR A 121 -21.67 -29.77 8.29
C TYR A 121 -21.17 -30.31 9.64
N HIS A 122 -21.03 -29.45 10.66
CA HIS A 122 -20.69 -29.87 12.02
C HIS A 122 -21.67 -30.93 12.57
N ILE A 123 -22.95 -30.70 12.35
CA ILE A 123 -24.01 -31.61 12.82
C ILE A 123 -23.94 -32.98 12.11
N GLU A 124 -23.81 -32.97 10.79
CA GLU A 124 -23.84 -34.20 9.97
C GLU A 124 -22.54 -35.00 10.08
N HIS A 125 -21.43 -34.37 10.45
CA HIS A 125 -20.09 -35.00 10.52
C HIS A 125 -19.57 -35.17 11.93
N GLY A 126 -20.45 -35.17 12.95
CA GLY A 126 -20.07 -35.47 14.34
C GLY A 126 -19.10 -34.47 14.93
N GLY A 127 -19.30 -33.18 14.67
CA GLY A 127 -18.48 -32.06 15.16
C GLY A 127 -17.21 -31.81 14.36
N LYS A 128 -16.95 -32.55 13.29
CA LYS A 128 -15.83 -32.25 12.39
C LYS A 128 -16.11 -30.94 11.65
N CYS A 129 -15.08 -30.13 11.41
CA CYS A 129 -15.18 -28.87 10.70
C CYS A 129 -14.59 -29.00 9.30
N SER A 130 -15.32 -28.52 8.30
CA SER A 130 -14.85 -28.41 6.92
C SER A 130 -14.51 -26.97 6.53
N CYS A 131 -14.32 -26.13 7.51
CA CYS A 131 -14.23 -24.68 7.30
C CYS A 131 -13.27 -24.31 6.18
N HIS A 132 -13.84 -23.74 5.14
CA HIS A 132 -13.14 -23.21 3.98
C HIS A 132 -12.90 -21.70 4.06
N ILE A 133 -13.05 -21.08 5.25
CA ILE A 133 -12.68 -19.69 5.41
C ILE A 133 -11.16 -19.60 5.30
N THR A 134 -10.70 -19.37 4.10
CA THR A 134 -9.34 -18.94 3.83
C THR A 134 -9.19 -17.50 4.33
N GLN A 135 -8.72 -17.35 5.55
CA GLN A 135 -8.30 -16.03 5.99
C GLN A 135 -7.02 -15.66 5.23
N PRO A 136 -7.03 -14.58 4.45
CA PRO A 136 -5.83 -14.19 3.73
C PRO A 136 -4.69 -13.92 4.71
N VAL A 137 -3.50 -14.36 4.36
CA VAL A 137 -2.28 -14.10 5.12
C VAL A 137 -2.08 -12.60 5.25
N PRO A 138 -1.98 -12.02 6.46
CA PRO A 138 -2.02 -10.55 6.64
C PRO A 138 -1.01 -9.78 5.80
N CYS A 139 0.23 -10.29 5.67
CA CYS A 139 1.24 -9.64 4.85
C CYS A 139 0.93 -9.69 3.35
N VAL A 140 0.30 -10.78 2.86
CA VAL A 140 -0.15 -10.90 1.47
C VAL A 140 -1.35 -10.01 1.21
N ALA A 141 -2.33 -10.01 2.12
CA ALA A 141 -3.55 -9.20 2.01
C ALA A 141 -3.27 -7.68 2.02
N LEU A 142 -2.25 -7.24 2.76
CA LEU A 142 -1.83 -5.84 2.79
C LEU A 142 -0.91 -5.45 1.63
N CYS A 143 -0.37 -6.42 0.90
CA CYS A 143 0.39 -6.14 -0.31
C CYS A 143 -0.58 -5.81 -1.44
N PRO A 144 -0.60 -4.60 -2.02
CA PRO A 144 -1.50 -4.27 -3.12
C PRO A 144 -1.41 -5.23 -4.31
N ALA A 145 -0.20 -5.74 -4.61
CA ALA A 145 0.03 -6.70 -5.69
C ALA A 145 -0.23 -8.17 -5.29
N GLY A 146 -0.52 -8.45 -4.01
CA GLY A 146 -0.79 -9.81 -3.53
C GLY A 146 0.40 -10.76 -3.59
N VAL A 147 1.64 -10.26 -3.48
CA VAL A 147 2.87 -11.07 -3.56
C VAL A 147 2.89 -12.15 -2.50
N ASP A 148 3.27 -13.38 -2.87
CA ASP A 148 3.46 -14.50 -1.92
C ASP A 148 4.70 -14.25 -1.04
N ILE A 149 4.47 -13.46 0.03
CA ILE A 149 5.53 -13.05 0.96
C ILE A 149 6.07 -14.24 1.78
N PRO A 150 5.24 -15.09 2.40
CA PRO A 150 5.76 -16.24 3.13
C PRO A 150 6.57 -17.20 2.25
N GLY A 151 6.15 -17.37 1.00
CA GLY A 151 6.83 -18.23 0.03
C GLY A 151 8.24 -17.74 -0.28
N TYR A 152 8.40 -16.47 -0.69
CA TYR A 152 9.75 -15.99 -1.00
C TYR A 152 10.64 -15.84 0.23
N ILE A 153 10.09 -15.57 1.42
CA ILE A 153 10.88 -15.58 2.67
C ILE A 153 11.43 -16.98 2.95
N ALA A 154 10.64 -18.04 2.73
CA ALA A 154 11.13 -19.41 2.88
C ALA A 154 12.26 -19.75 1.90
N LEU A 155 12.14 -19.28 0.65
CA LEU A 155 13.19 -19.44 -0.36
C LEU A 155 14.48 -18.69 -0.01
N VAL A 156 14.35 -17.46 0.52
CA VAL A 156 15.51 -16.69 1.01
C VAL A 156 16.21 -17.40 2.17
N LYS A 157 15.45 -18.03 3.09
CA LYS A 157 16.02 -18.82 4.18
C LYS A 157 16.90 -19.96 3.67
N GLU A 158 16.55 -20.55 2.52
CA GLU A 158 17.30 -21.62 1.87
C GLU A 158 18.31 -21.13 0.84
N GLU A 159 18.60 -19.84 0.80
CA GLU A 159 19.49 -19.19 -0.19
C GLU A 159 19.06 -19.41 -1.66
N ARG A 160 17.82 -19.79 -1.92
CA ARG A 160 17.23 -19.97 -3.25
C ARG A 160 16.76 -18.63 -3.82
N TYR A 161 17.69 -17.69 -3.99
CA TYR A 161 17.38 -16.30 -4.35
C TYR A 161 16.74 -16.15 -5.72
N ALA A 162 17.20 -16.92 -6.72
CA ALA A 162 16.60 -16.90 -8.05
C ALA A 162 15.14 -17.35 -8.04
N ASP A 163 14.80 -18.38 -7.27
CA ASP A 163 13.43 -18.86 -7.11
C ASP A 163 12.58 -17.83 -6.34
N ALA A 164 13.16 -17.17 -5.33
CA ALA A 164 12.50 -16.08 -4.63
C ALA A 164 12.15 -14.92 -5.59
N VAL A 165 13.06 -14.53 -6.49
CA VAL A 165 12.80 -13.50 -7.51
C VAL A 165 11.73 -13.95 -8.50
N LYS A 166 11.75 -15.21 -8.98
CA LYS A 166 10.67 -15.77 -9.82
C LYS A 166 9.31 -15.68 -9.15
N LEU A 167 9.23 -16.10 -7.88
CA LEU A 167 7.98 -16.08 -7.11
C LEU A 167 7.47 -14.65 -6.88
N ILE A 168 8.36 -13.70 -6.58
CA ILE A 168 7.99 -12.29 -6.45
C ILE A 168 7.47 -11.75 -7.78
N ARG A 169 8.14 -12.06 -8.90
CA ARG A 169 7.82 -11.55 -10.23
C ARG A 169 6.48 -12.04 -10.78
N LYS A 170 6.00 -13.19 -10.32
CA LYS A 170 4.66 -13.66 -10.62
C LYS A 170 3.60 -12.57 -10.36
N ASP A 171 3.75 -11.81 -9.29
CA ASP A 171 2.79 -10.79 -8.85
C ASP A 171 3.33 -9.34 -8.95
N ASN A 172 4.63 -9.18 -9.18
CA ASN A 172 5.31 -7.89 -9.17
C ASN A 172 6.53 -7.91 -10.12
N PRO A 173 6.43 -7.36 -11.34
CA PRO A 173 7.51 -7.34 -12.32
C PRO A 173 8.65 -6.36 -11.99
N PHE A 174 8.52 -5.58 -10.91
CA PHE A 174 9.53 -4.68 -10.37
C PHE A 174 10.05 -5.16 -9.00
N PRO A 175 10.63 -6.37 -8.90
CA PRO A 175 11.11 -6.90 -7.64
C PRO A 175 12.19 -6.02 -7.02
N THR A 176 13.11 -5.46 -7.83
CA THR A 176 14.22 -4.61 -7.39
C THR A 176 13.72 -3.26 -6.89
N ALA A 177 12.82 -2.59 -7.60
CA ALA A 177 12.21 -1.35 -7.13
C ALA A 177 11.53 -1.55 -5.77
N CYS A 178 10.70 -2.57 -5.63
CA CYS A 178 10.01 -2.84 -4.38
C CYS A 178 10.90 -3.38 -3.25
N ALA A 179 12.10 -3.86 -3.56
CA ALA A 179 13.10 -4.22 -2.55
C ALA A 179 13.79 -2.99 -1.95
N LEU A 180 14.00 -1.94 -2.75
CA LEU A 180 14.75 -0.76 -2.36
C LEU A 180 13.86 0.37 -1.81
N ILE A 181 12.67 0.60 -2.42
CA ILE A 181 11.88 1.81 -2.15
C ILE A 181 10.43 1.58 -1.74
N CYS A 182 9.99 0.32 -1.55
CA CYS A 182 8.62 0.05 -1.11
C CYS A 182 8.41 0.54 0.33
N GLU A 183 7.27 1.20 0.59
CA GLU A 183 6.83 1.61 1.94
C GLU A 183 6.38 0.42 2.83
N HIS A 184 6.54 -0.80 2.35
CA HIS A 184 6.31 -2.10 3.02
C HIS A 184 5.03 -2.18 3.90
N PRO A 185 3.83 -1.84 3.39
CA PRO A 185 2.59 -1.91 4.18
C PRO A 185 2.31 -3.32 4.72
N CYS A 186 2.87 -4.34 4.10
CA CYS A 186 2.79 -5.74 4.54
C CYS A 186 3.33 -6.00 5.95
N GLU A 187 4.27 -5.17 6.44
CA GLU A 187 4.86 -5.31 7.78
C GLU A 187 3.92 -4.82 8.88
N ALA A 188 3.02 -3.88 8.58
CA ALA A 188 2.15 -3.26 9.58
C ALA A 188 1.24 -4.24 10.34
N ARG A 189 0.84 -5.34 9.72
CA ARG A 189 0.01 -6.39 10.33
C ARG A 189 0.68 -7.76 10.34
N CYS A 190 2.01 -7.78 10.31
CA CYS A 190 2.75 -9.02 10.48
C CYS A 190 2.44 -9.64 11.85
N ARG A 191 1.99 -10.90 11.87
CA ARG A 191 1.65 -11.59 13.13
C ARG A 191 2.83 -11.75 14.08
N ARG A 192 4.06 -11.69 13.57
CA ARG A 192 5.26 -11.68 14.39
C ARG A 192 5.30 -10.53 15.39
N ASN A 193 4.60 -9.40 15.11
CA ASN A 193 4.42 -8.30 16.07
C ASN A 193 3.80 -8.72 17.42
N MET A 194 3.15 -9.88 17.48
CA MET A 194 2.58 -10.41 18.73
C MET A 194 3.62 -11.11 19.62
N ILE A 195 4.77 -11.44 19.07
CA ILE A 195 5.86 -12.11 19.76
C ILE A 195 6.97 -11.11 20.12
N ASP A 196 7.48 -10.40 19.11
CA ASP A 196 8.54 -9.40 19.28
C ASP A 196 8.32 -8.19 18.33
N SER A 197 8.65 -8.31 17.05
CA SER A 197 8.46 -7.24 16.06
C SER A 197 8.27 -7.82 14.65
N ALA A 198 7.65 -7.06 13.74
CA ALA A 198 7.41 -7.48 12.36
C ALA A 198 8.69 -8.02 11.69
N ILE A 199 8.52 -8.97 10.79
CA ILE A 199 9.61 -9.41 9.90
C ILE A 199 10.04 -8.23 9.02
N ASN A 200 11.35 -8.06 8.81
CA ASN A 200 11.89 -7.12 7.83
C ASN A 200 11.69 -7.68 6.40
N ILE A 201 10.44 -7.59 5.95
CA ILE A 201 9.99 -8.18 4.68
C ILE A 201 10.69 -7.52 3.49
N ARG A 202 10.84 -6.18 3.54
CA ARG A 202 11.54 -5.43 2.49
C ARG A 202 13.03 -5.79 2.43
N GLY A 203 13.69 -5.89 3.57
CA GLY A 203 15.10 -6.29 3.66
C GLY A 203 15.35 -7.70 3.13
N LEU A 204 14.46 -8.66 3.41
CA LEU A 204 14.56 -10.02 2.84
C LEU A 204 14.30 -10.04 1.33
N LYS A 205 13.39 -9.21 0.81
CA LYS A 205 13.22 -9.03 -0.64
C LYS A 205 14.48 -8.46 -1.27
N ARG A 206 15.13 -7.48 -0.62
CA ARG A 206 16.39 -6.92 -1.07
C ARG A 206 17.49 -7.98 -1.12
N MET A 207 17.58 -8.83 -0.10
CA MET A 207 18.52 -9.96 -0.10
C MET A 207 18.34 -10.86 -1.33
N ALA A 208 17.10 -11.15 -1.75
CA ALA A 208 16.83 -11.93 -2.95
C ALA A 208 17.37 -11.25 -4.21
N VAL A 209 17.02 -9.97 -4.45
CA VAL A 209 17.41 -9.25 -5.68
C VAL A 209 18.88 -8.81 -5.70
N ASP A 210 19.56 -8.76 -4.56
CA ASP A 210 20.98 -8.46 -4.50
C ASP A 210 21.83 -9.69 -4.83
N ASN A 211 21.33 -10.91 -4.54
CA ASN A 211 22.00 -12.18 -4.84
C ASN A 211 21.53 -12.85 -6.14
N ALA A 212 20.37 -12.45 -6.68
CA ALA A 212 19.87 -12.88 -7.99
C ALA A 212 19.28 -11.66 -8.70
N ARG A 213 20.11 -11.00 -9.53
CA ARG A 213 19.71 -9.80 -10.26
C ARG A 213 18.49 -10.08 -11.15
N ALA A 214 17.51 -9.15 -11.17
CA ALA A 214 16.25 -9.35 -11.86
C ALA A 214 16.44 -9.76 -13.35
N ASN A 215 17.34 -9.12 -14.06
CA ASN A 215 17.65 -9.39 -15.47
C ASN A 215 18.45 -10.68 -15.72
N THR A 216 18.92 -11.36 -14.69
CA THR A 216 19.61 -12.67 -14.79
C THR A 216 18.68 -13.86 -14.53
N VAL A 217 17.48 -13.60 -14.00
CA VAL A 217 16.49 -14.63 -13.68
C VAL A 217 15.48 -14.73 -14.83
N PRO A 218 15.29 -15.91 -15.46
CA PRO A 218 14.38 -16.08 -16.58
C PRO A 218 12.96 -15.61 -16.25
N VAL A 219 12.28 -15.02 -17.24
CA VAL A 219 10.84 -14.72 -17.19
C VAL A 219 10.04 -16.01 -17.44
N PRO A 220 8.76 -16.06 -17.02
CA PRO A 220 7.87 -17.17 -17.37
C PRO A 220 7.74 -17.34 -18.89
N GLU A 221 7.42 -18.55 -19.33
CA GLU A 221 7.10 -18.79 -20.74
C GLU A 221 5.84 -18.02 -21.13
N LYS A 222 5.85 -17.44 -22.33
CA LYS A 222 4.71 -16.74 -22.89
C LYS A 222 3.66 -17.74 -23.38
N ALA A 223 2.40 -17.37 -23.24
CA ALA A 223 1.30 -18.06 -23.92
C ALA A 223 1.44 -17.90 -25.46
N GLU A 224 0.75 -18.76 -26.21
CA GLU A 224 0.67 -18.62 -27.66
C GLU A 224 0.12 -17.25 -28.06
N SER A 225 0.61 -16.70 -29.19
CA SER A 225 0.15 -15.40 -29.64
C SER A 225 -1.35 -15.39 -29.95
N THR A 226 -2.06 -14.47 -29.33
CA THR A 226 -3.50 -14.26 -29.55
C THR A 226 -3.80 -13.43 -30.80
N GLY A 227 -2.77 -12.79 -31.39
CA GLY A 227 -2.93 -11.81 -32.47
C GLY A 227 -3.53 -10.47 -32.03
N LYS A 228 -3.85 -10.29 -30.75
CA LYS A 228 -4.42 -9.07 -30.18
C LYS A 228 -3.33 -8.06 -29.80
N LYS A 229 -3.67 -6.77 -29.92
CA LYS A 229 -2.76 -5.65 -29.64
C LYS A 229 -3.34 -4.70 -28.60
N ALA A 230 -2.53 -4.36 -27.61
CA ALA A 230 -2.89 -3.38 -26.59
C ALA A 230 -1.98 -2.15 -26.66
N ALA A 231 -2.57 -0.94 -26.70
CA ALA A 231 -1.83 0.30 -26.54
C ALA A 231 -1.76 0.68 -25.07
N ILE A 232 -0.56 1.00 -24.58
CA ILE A 232 -0.32 1.40 -23.20
C ILE A 232 0.23 2.81 -23.21
N ILE A 233 -0.49 3.75 -22.58
CA ILE A 233 -0.13 5.16 -22.53
C ILE A 233 0.58 5.45 -21.20
N GLY A 234 1.90 5.57 -21.24
CA GLY A 234 2.79 5.83 -20.11
C GLY A 234 3.70 4.64 -19.78
N GLY A 235 5.01 4.88 -19.79
CA GLY A 235 6.09 3.92 -19.50
C GLY A 235 6.54 3.93 -18.04
N GLY A 236 5.63 4.27 -17.11
CA GLY A 236 5.84 4.17 -15.67
C GLY A 236 5.55 2.76 -15.13
N PRO A 237 5.65 2.55 -13.79
CA PRO A 237 5.49 1.22 -13.19
C PRO A 237 4.13 0.57 -13.47
N GLY A 238 3.05 1.35 -13.57
CA GLY A 238 1.73 0.82 -13.91
C GLY A 238 1.64 0.32 -15.34
N GLY A 239 2.08 1.14 -16.31
CA GLY A 239 2.05 0.78 -17.73
C GLY A 239 2.99 -0.38 -18.07
N LEU A 240 4.22 -0.33 -17.57
CA LEU A 240 5.20 -1.42 -17.79
C LEU A 240 4.77 -2.74 -17.12
N SER A 241 4.06 -2.67 -15.97
CA SER A 241 3.50 -3.89 -15.36
C SER A 241 2.38 -4.48 -16.22
N ALA A 242 1.48 -3.65 -16.75
CA ALA A 242 0.44 -4.13 -17.67
C ALA A 242 1.06 -4.71 -18.94
N ALA A 243 2.05 -4.05 -19.53
CA ALA A 243 2.77 -4.55 -20.70
C ALA A 243 3.40 -5.91 -20.46
N TYR A 244 4.08 -6.09 -19.33
CA TYR A 244 4.71 -7.35 -18.93
C TYR A 244 3.71 -8.51 -18.91
N TYR A 245 2.57 -8.32 -18.21
CA TYR A 245 1.57 -9.39 -18.10
C TYR A 245 0.86 -9.66 -19.41
N LEU A 246 0.52 -8.62 -20.19
CA LEU A 246 -0.11 -8.80 -21.50
C LEU A 246 0.78 -9.57 -22.47
N GLU A 247 2.09 -9.27 -22.51
CA GLU A 247 3.04 -10.04 -23.30
C GLU A 247 3.14 -11.51 -22.87
N LEU A 248 3.16 -11.77 -21.55
CA LEU A 248 3.15 -13.14 -21.04
C LEU A 248 1.86 -13.89 -21.38
N MET A 249 0.74 -13.19 -21.49
CA MET A 249 -0.57 -13.71 -21.90
C MET A 249 -0.72 -13.85 -23.42
N GLY A 250 0.34 -13.58 -24.21
CA GLY A 250 0.35 -13.71 -25.66
C GLY A 250 -0.24 -12.55 -26.44
N HIS A 251 -0.59 -11.43 -25.77
CA HIS A 251 -1.01 -10.19 -26.43
C HIS A 251 0.20 -9.31 -26.74
N HIS A 252 0.16 -8.62 -27.88
CA HIS A 252 1.22 -7.68 -28.22
C HIS A 252 1.01 -6.31 -27.57
N ALA A 253 1.93 -5.92 -26.69
CA ALA A 253 1.86 -4.69 -25.92
C ALA A 253 2.77 -3.60 -26.51
N VAL A 254 2.21 -2.43 -26.81
CA VAL A 254 2.94 -1.26 -27.31
C VAL A 254 2.84 -0.12 -26.31
N VAL A 255 3.97 0.28 -25.73
CA VAL A 255 4.06 1.36 -24.74
C VAL A 255 4.41 2.68 -25.44
N PHE A 256 3.57 3.69 -25.24
CA PHE A 256 3.79 5.06 -25.69
C PHE A 256 4.28 5.89 -24.49
N GLU A 257 5.52 6.35 -24.54
CA GLU A 257 6.14 7.14 -23.47
C GLU A 257 6.56 8.53 -24.00
N GLU A 258 6.10 9.58 -23.34
CA GLU A 258 6.40 10.96 -23.72
C GLU A 258 7.89 11.33 -23.50
N LYS A 259 8.55 10.70 -22.53
CA LYS A 259 9.95 10.96 -22.18
C LYS A 259 10.91 10.12 -23.02
N SER A 260 12.18 10.49 -22.94
CA SER A 260 13.28 9.78 -23.62
C SER A 260 13.70 8.48 -22.92
N LYS A 261 13.24 8.24 -21.69
CA LYS A 261 13.63 7.08 -20.88
C LYS A 261 12.40 6.51 -20.15
N LEU A 262 12.33 5.17 -20.04
CA LEU A 262 11.30 4.48 -19.27
C LEU A 262 11.51 4.58 -17.76
N GLY A 263 10.46 4.27 -17.00
CA GLY A 263 10.45 4.17 -15.55
C GLY A 263 9.53 5.15 -14.84
N GLY A 264 9.02 6.18 -15.52
CA GLY A 264 8.12 7.18 -14.94
C GLY A 264 8.67 7.74 -13.62
N MET A 265 7.85 7.83 -12.58
CA MET A 265 8.27 8.40 -11.29
C MET A 265 9.37 7.60 -10.56
N LEU A 266 9.62 6.34 -10.92
CA LEU A 266 10.79 5.59 -10.42
C LEU A 266 12.12 6.23 -10.87
N ARG A 267 12.14 6.84 -12.06
CA ARG A 267 13.30 7.54 -12.62
C ARG A 267 13.28 9.02 -12.31
N TYR A 268 12.13 9.66 -12.51
CA TYR A 268 11.99 11.12 -12.51
C TYR A 268 11.54 11.70 -11.17
N GLY A 269 11.14 10.85 -10.22
CA GLY A 269 10.67 11.28 -8.90
C GLY A 269 11.49 10.75 -7.73
N ILE A 270 12.28 9.68 -7.93
CA ILE A 270 13.06 9.05 -6.86
C ILE A 270 14.56 9.25 -7.12
N PRO A 271 15.31 9.85 -6.19
CA PRO A 271 16.73 10.11 -6.36
C PRO A 271 17.58 8.83 -6.45
N ASN A 272 18.73 8.93 -7.13
CA ASN A 272 19.64 7.80 -7.36
C ASN A 272 20.16 7.15 -6.07
N TYR A 273 20.38 7.94 -5.01
CA TYR A 273 20.87 7.42 -3.72
C TYR A 273 19.85 6.50 -3.02
N ARG A 274 18.55 6.61 -3.33
CA ARG A 274 17.52 5.67 -2.87
C ARG A 274 17.31 4.52 -3.85
N PHE A 275 17.31 4.82 -5.15
CA PHE A 275 17.11 3.85 -6.19
C PHE A 275 18.09 4.05 -7.36
N PRO A 276 19.24 3.38 -7.34
CA PRO A 276 20.26 3.46 -8.39
C PRO A 276 19.68 3.16 -9.77
N ARG A 277 20.08 3.94 -10.77
CA ARG A 277 19.51 3.86 -12.13
C ARG A 277 19.79 2.52 -12.81
N GLU A 278 20.96 1.92 -12.55
CA GLU A 278 21.30 0.57 -13.02
C GLU A 278 20.37 -0.49 -12.43
N ARG A 279 19.95 -0.32 -11.16
CA ARG A 279 19.01 -1.24 -10.49
C ARG A 279 17.59 -1.11 -11.07
N LEU A 280 17.16 0.08 -11.43
CA LEU A 280 15.90 0.30 -12.15
C LEU A 280 15.96 -0.34 -13.54
N GLN A 281 17.09 -0.21 -14.22
CA GLN A 281 17.27 -0.75 -15.56
C GLN A 281 17.17 -2.29 -15.58
N GLU A 282 17.63 -2.98 -14.53
CA GLU A 282 17.46 -4.44 -14.40
C GLU A 282 15.99 -4.89 -14.47
N ASP A 283 15.10 -4.19 -13.77
CA ASP A 283 13.66 -4.49 -13.81
C ASP A 283 13.08 -4.16 -15.20
N ILE A 284 13.47 -3.01 -15.80
CA ILE A 284 13.00 -2.60 -17.12
C ILE A 284 13.46 -3.58 -18.19
N ASP A 285 14.75 -3.96 -18.22
CA ASP A 285 15.30 -4.91 -19.18
C ASP A 285 14.58 -6.25 -19.11
N THR A 286 14.24 -6.69 -17.90
CA THR A 286 13.45 -7.91 -17.68
C THR A 286 12.06 -7.80 -18.30
N ILE A 287 11.38 -6.67 -18.13
CA ILE A 287 10.08 -6.43 -18.74
C ILE A 287 10.18 -6.41 -20.26
N LEU A 288 11.16 -5.69 -20.81
CA LEU A 288 11.36 -5.59 -22.24
C LEU A 288 11.75 -6.95 -22.89
N SER A 289 12.40 -7.83 -22.12
CA SER A 289 12.76 -9.18 -22.62
C SER A 289 11.54 -10.04 -22.95
N THR A 290 10.33 -9.68 -22.48
CA THR A 290 9.08 -10.35 -22.86
C THR A 290 8.58 -9.97 -24.25
N GLY A 291 9.16 -8.99 -24.92
CA GLY A 291 8.80 -8.57 -26.27
C GLY A 291 7.96 -7.28 -26.36
N VAL A 292 7.84 -6.55 -25.26
CA VAL A 292 7.15 -5.24 -25.22
C VAL A 292 7.76 -4.28 -26.26
N GLU A 293 6.94 -3.76 -27.16
CA GLU A 293 7.33 -2.68 -28.07
C GLU A 293 7.25 -1.33 -27.34
N VAL A 294 8.24 -0.45 -27.56
CA VAL A 294 8.30 0.86 -26.90
C VAL A 294 8.47 1.98 -27.91
N LYS A 295 7.65 3.02 -27.79
CA LYS A 295 7.75 4.26 -28.56
C LYS A 295 8.06 5.41 -27.59
N LEU A 296 9.35 5.72 -27.46
CA LEU A 296 9.83 6.84 -26.65
C LEU A 296 9.63 8.17 -27.37
N ASN A 297 9.68 9.29 -26.61
CA ASN A 297 9.44 10.65 -27.12
C ASN A 297 8.12 10.75 -27.90
N THR A 298 7.13 9.98 -27.47
CA THR A 298 5.85 9.86 -28.14
C THR A 298 4.74 10.19 -27.15
N ARG A 299 4.31 11.44 -27.18
CA ARG A 299 3.22 11.93 -26.33
C ARG A 299 1.88 11.62 -26.95
N VAL A 300 0.95 11.15 -26.13
CA VAL A 300 -0.47 11.03 -26.50
C VAL A 300 -1.18 12.31 -26.06
N GLY A 301 -1.79 13.02 -27.01
CA GLY A 301 -2.42 14.30 -26.76
C GLY A 301 -3.05 14.89 -28.03
N ASN A 302 -3.35 16.19 -28.00
CA ASN A 302 -4.01 16.91 -29.11
C ASN A 302 -3.08 17.96 -29.77
N GLY A 303 -1.77 17.98 -29.40
CA GLY A 303 -0.80 18.93 -29.94
C GLY A 303 -0.24 18.51 -31.30
N GLU A 304 0.49 19.43 -31.95
CA GLU A 304 1.19 19.16 -33.22
C GLU A 304 2.31 18.14 -32.98
N GLY A 305 2.31 17.04 -33.75
CA GLY A 305 3.27 15.95 -33.59
C GLY A 305 2.93 14.92 -32.52
N GLU A 306 1.86 15.12 -31.75
CA GLU A 306 1.35 14.17 -30.77
C GLU A 306 0.44 13.11 -31.43
N ILE A 307 0.30 11.94 -30.80
CA ILE A 307 -0.65 10.92 -31.25
C ILE A 307 -1.96 11.12 -30.51
N SER A 308 -3.07 11.26 -31.25
CA SER A 308 -4.37 11.39 -30.60
C SER A 308 -4.80 10.07 -29.94
N TYR A 309 -5.45 10.19 -28.78
CA TYR A 309 -6.08 9.05 -28.10
C TYR A 309 -7.05 8.29 -29.02
N ASN A 310 -7.89 9.00 -29.79
CA ASN A 310 -8.87 8.38 -30.69
C ASN A 310 -8.20 7.46 -31.71
N LYS A 311 -7.05 7.86 -32.27
CA LYS A 311 -6.28 7.01 -33.18
C LYS A 311 -5.84 5.71 -32.52
N LEU A 312 -5.37 5.75 -31.27
CA LEU A 312 -4.97 4.55 -30.56
C LEU A 312 -6.18 3.64 -30.27
N HIS A 313 -7.33 4.24 -29.91
CA HIS A 313 -8.55 3.49 -29.67
C HIS A 313 -9.10 2.79 -30.94
N GLU A 314 -8.86 3.37 -32.13
CA GLU A 314 -9.23 2.77 -33.43
C GLU A 314 -8.25 1.68 -33.92
N GLU A 315 -6.96 1.83 -33.62
CA GLU A 315 -5.90 0.96 -34.15
C GLU A 315 -5.58 -0.26 -33.26
N TYR A 316 -5.98 -0.25 -31.98
CA TYR A 316 -5.67 -1.29 -31.00
C TYR A 316 -6.94 -1.95 -30.45
N ASP A 317 -6.83 -3.25 -30.11
CA ASP A 317 -7.95 -4.01 -29.55
C ASP A 317 -8.31 -3.58 -28.11
N ALA A 318 -7.35 -3.00 -27.38
CA ALA A 318 -7.55 -2.40 -26.05
C ALA A 318 -6.56 -1.27 -25.80
N VAL A 319 -6.95 -0.30 -24.94
CA VAL A 319 -6.09 0.81 -24.53
C VAL A 319 -6.00 0.84 -23.01
N TYR A 320 -4.77 0.95 -22.48
CA TYR A 320 -4.55 1.16 -21.05
C TYR A 320 -3.88 2.51 -20.77
N ILE A 321 -4.54 3.36 -19.98
CA ILE A 321 -4.07 4.70 -19.61
C ILE A 321 -3.37 4.63 -18.24
N ALA A 322 -2.06 4.86 -18.24
CA ALA A 322 -1.19 4.78 -17.06
C ALA A 322 -0.24 5.98 -16.96
N ILE A 323 -0.74 7.18 -17.27
CA ILE A 323 0.03 8.43 -17.34
C ILE A 323 0.56 8.93 -16.00
N GLY A 324 0.12 8.36 -14.88
CA GLY A 324 0.58 8.74 -13.54
C GLY A 324 0.12 10.13 -13.10
N ALA A 325 0.90 10.75 -12.19
CA ALA A 325 0.71 12.11 -11.68
C ALA A 325 2.08 12.80 -11.65
N HIS A 326 2.31 13.75 -12.55
CA HIS A 326 3.64 14.35 -12.75
C HIS A 326 3.60 15.85 -13.10
N THR A 327 2.47 16.51 -12.85
CA THR A 327 2.37 17.96 -13.00
C THR A 327 2.50 18.67 -11.66
N ASP A 328 2.88 19.94 -11.73
CA ASP A 328 3.13 20.77 -10.57
C ASP A 328 1.86 21.19 -9.85
N LYS A 329 1.95 21.38 -8.55
CA LYS A 329 0.92 22.07 -7.75
C LYS A 329 1.49 23.33 -7.15
N LYS A 330 0.82 24.45 -7.41
CA LYS A 330 1.14 25.75 -6.82
C LYS A 330 0.58 25.85 -5.39
N ILE A 331 1.26 26.63 -4.54
CA ILE A 331 0.80 26.93 -3.18
C ILE A 331 -0.36 27.93 -3.23
N GLY A 332 -0.32 28.86 -4.17
CA GLY A 332 -1.28 29.95 -4.33
C GLY A 332 -0.99 31.14 -3.39
N ILE A 333 0.29 31.46 -3.18
CA ILE A 333 0.74 32.58 -2.36
C ILE A 333 1.44 33.66 -3.19
N GLU A 334 1.48 34.88 -2.67
CA GLU A 334 2.20 36.00 -3.29
C GLU A 334 3.70 35.66 -3.45
N GLY A 335 4.26 35.99 -4.62
CA GLY A 335 5.67 35.76 -4.95
C GLY A 335 6.01 34.35 -5.45
N GLU A 336 5.03 33.51 -5.66
CA GLU A 336 5.23 32.10 -6.10
C GLU A 336 5.86 31.99 -7.50
N ASP A 337 5.76 33.04 -8.33
CA ASP A 337 6.37 33.10 -9.67
C ASP A 337 7.77 33.77 -9.69
N ALA A 338 8.38 34.02 -8.53
CA ALA A 338 9.72 34.63 -8.42
C ALA A 338 10.82 33.67 -8.90
N ASN A 339 11.94 34.27 -9.40
CA ASN A 339 13.12 33.52 -9.78
C ASN A 339 13.74 32.84 -8.56
N GLY A 340 13.93 31.52 -8.59
CA GLY A 340 14.39 30.71 -7.46
C GLY A 340 13.25 29.91 -6.81
N VAL A 341 11.99 30.06 -7.27
CA VAL A 341 10.91 29.15 -6.93
C VAL A 341 10.85 28.04 -7.97
N MET A 342 10.83 26.79 -7.52
CA MET A 342 10.67 25.62 -8.39
C MET A 342 9.80 24.56 -7.74
N SER A 343 9.16 23.74 -8.56
CA SER A 343 8.42 22.59 -8.04
C SER A 343 9.34 21.43 -7.69
N ALA A 344 8.91 20.58 -6.77
CA ALA A 344 9.59 19.32 -6.46
C ALA A 344 9.65 18.39 -7.67
N VAL A 345 8.58 18.39 -8.48
CA VAL A 345 8.50 17.56 -9.70
C VAL A 345 9.55 18.00 -10.71
N GLU A 346 9.68 19.31 -10.95
CA GLU A 346 10.70 19.86 -11.84
C GLU A 346 12.11 19.54 -11.34
N MET A 347 12.39 19.80 -10.04
CA MET A 347 13.70 19.54 -9.44
C MET A 347 14.11 18.07 -9.62
N LEU A 348 13.23 17.14 -9.22
CA LEU A 348 13.54 15.71 -9.27
C LEU A 348 13.58 15.18 -10.70
N ARG A 349 12.75 15.72 -11.60
CA ARG A 349 12.79 15.39 -13.02
C ARG A 349 14.14 15.77 -13.64
N ARG A 350 14.63 16.97 -13.38
CA ARG A 350 15.96 17.42 -13.85
C ARG A 350 17.05 16.48 -13.34
N ILE A 351 17.04 16.13 -12.05
CA ILE A 351 17.97 15.14 -11.48
C ILE A 351 17.85 13.78 -12.19
N GLY A 352 16.63 13.36 -12.50
CA GLY A 352 16.34 12.11 -13.22
C GLY A 352 16.82 12.10 -14.68
N ASP A 353 16.92 13.27 -15.29
CA ASP A 353 17.46 13.49 -16.65
C ASP A 353 19.00 13.74 -16.66
N ASP A 354 19.65 13.66 -15.49
CA ASP A 354 21.06 13.99 -15.26
C ASP A 354 21.39 15.49 -15.46
N ASP A 355 20.36 16.37 -15.46
CA ASP A 355 20.47 17.84 -15.46
C ASP A 355 20.41 18.33 -14.00
N MET A 356 21.57 18.34 -13.34
CA MET A 356 21.67 18.69 -11.92
C MET A 356 21.46 20.19 -11.68
N PRO A 357 20.42 20.60 -10.89
CA PRO A 357 20.27 22.00 -10.48
C PRO A 357 21.48 22.48 -9.67
N ASP A 358 21.87 23.75 -9.87
CA ASP A 358 22.97 24.37 -9.12
C ASP A 358 22.46 25.00 -7.82
N PHE A 359 22.73 24.33 -6.70
CA PHE A 359 22.38 24.80 -5.35
C PHE A 359 23.62 25.17 -4.52
N LYS A 360 24.79 25.18 -5.15
CA LYS A 360 26.05 25.49 -4.45
C LYS A 360 25.95 26.84 -3.75
N ASP A 361 26.30 26.83 -2.47
CA ASP A 361 26.32 27.99 -1.57
C ASP A 361 24.94 28.66 -1.36
N LYS A 362 23.83 28.08 -1.84
CA LYS A 362 22.47 28.60 -1.69
C LYS A 362 21.82 28.14 -0.38
N THR A 363 20.93 28.97 0.14
CA THR A 363 19.98 28.59 1.18
C THR A 363 18.69 28.14 0.52
N VAL A 364 18.27 26.91 0.77
CA VAL A 364 17.08 26.28 0.16
C VAL A 364 16.02 26.03 1.22
N VAL A 365 14.78 26.36 0.95
CA VAL A 365 13.64 25.98 1.80
C VAL A 365 12.69 25.10 1.00
N VAL A 366 12.44 23.88 1.50
CA VAL A 366 11.49 22.94 0.92
C VAL A 366 10.16 23.06 1.66
N VAL A 367 9.07 23.29 0.94
CA VAL A 367 7.73 23.40 1.50
C VAL A 367 6.99 22.09 1.32
N GLY A 368 6.78 21.35 2.42
CA GLY A 368 6.07 20.08 2.40
C GLY A 368 6.50 19.11 3.51
N GLY A 369 5.79 18.00 3.66
CA GLY A 369 6.06 17.00 4.71
C GLY A 369 5.81 15.55 4.26
N GLY A 370 5.84 15.28 2.95
CA GLY A 370 5.78 13.93 2.37
C GLY A 370 7.16 13.42 1.96
N ASN A 371 7.24 12.16 1.50
CA ASN A 371 8.48 11.55 1.03
C ASN A 371 9.18 12.38 -0.07
N VAL A 372 8.40 12.98 -0.98
CA VAL A 372 8.93 13.87 -2.04
C VAL A 372 9.66 15.09 -1.44
N ALA A 373 9.12 15.67 -0.36
CA ALA A 373 9.80 16.78 0.32
C ALA A 373 11.12 16.34 0.94
N MET A 374 11.20 15.14 1.52
CA MET A 374 12.43 14.56 2.05
C MET A 374 13.45 14.29 0.93
N ASP A 375 12.98 13.74 -0.20
CA ASP A 375 13.83 13.52 -1.38
C ASP A 375 14.41 14.83 -1.94
N CYS A 376 13.61 15.89 -2.04
CA CYS A 376 14.09 17.22 -2.43
C CYS A 376 15.09 17.80 -1.43
N THR A 377 14.79 17.70 -0.13
CA THR A 377 15.66 18.19 0.96
C THR A 377 17.03 17.53 0.92
N ARG A 378 17.04 16.19 0.90
CA ARG A 378 18.28 15.40 0.88
C ARG A 378 19.05 15.56 -0.43
N SER A 379 18.35 15.77 -1.56
CA SER A 379 18.98 16.09 -2.86
C SER A 379 19.58 17.48 -2.85
N ALA A 380 18.91 18.49 -2.28
CA ALA A 380 19.45 19.84 -2.17
C ALA A 380 20.76 19.89 -1.36
N ILE A 381 20.85 19.12 -0.26
CA ILE A 381 22.09 18.97 0.52
C ILE A 381 23.21 18.40 -0.37
N ARG A 382 22.93 17.33 -1.15
CA ARG A 382 23.91 16.68 -2.05
C ARG A 382 24.33 17.58 -3.22
N LEU A 383 23.46 18.50 -3.63
CA LEU A 383 23.76 19.51 -4.65
C LEU A 383 24.56 20.71 -4.11
N GLY A 384 25.03 20.63 -2.86
CA GLY A 384 25.94 21.62 -2.28
C GLY A 384 25.27 22.83 -1.66
N ALA A 385 23.98 22.77 -1.35
CA ALA A 385 23.29 23.83 -0.63
C ALA A 385 23.99 24.12 0.71
N LYS A 386 24.22 25.42 1.00
CA LYS A 386 24.85 25.88 2.26
C LYS A 386 23.96 25.57 3.47
N LYS A 387 22.64 25.70 3.30
CA LYS A 387 21.64 25.47 4.33
C LYS A 387 20.36 24.97 3.67
N VAL A 388 19.73 23.96 4.26
CA VAL A 388 18.43 23.45 3.79
C VAL A 388 17.44 23.42 4.94
N GLY A 389 16.26 24.01 4.73
CA GLY A 389 15.16 24.03 5.67
C GLY A 389 13.92 23.32 5.12
N ILE A 390 13.12 22.70 6.00
CA ILE A 390 11.84 22.09 5.67
C ILE A 390 10.74 22.90 6.35
N ALA A 391 9.89 23.60 5.59
CA ALA A 391 8.72 24.31 6.12
C ALA A 391 7.49 23.42 6.06
N TYR A 392 6.92 23.10 7.24
CA TYR A 392 5.76 22.24 7.33
C TYR A 392 4.69 22.81 8.25
N ARG A 393 3.44 22.88 7.75
CA ARG A 393 2.32 23.52 8.46
C ARG A 393 1.76 22.75 9.66
N ARG A 394 2.16 21.49 9.87
CA ARG A 394 1.75 20.63 11.01
C ARG A 394 2.97 20.24 11.85
N ARG A 395 2.76 19.38 12.86
CA ARG A 395 3.85 18.80 13.64
C ARG A 395 4.67 17.82 12.80
N GLN A 396 5.89 17.55 13.23
CA GLN A 396 6.73 16.49 12.66
C GLN A 396 6.02 15.13 12.66
N THR A 397 5.31 14.80 13.74
CA THR A 397 4.55 13.54 13.87
C THR A 397 3.32 13.45 12.95
N ASP A 398 2.89 14.56 12.35
CA ASP A 398 1.79 14.59 11.37
C ASP A 398 2.31 14.52 9.91
N MET A 399 3.63 14.39 9.71
CA MET A 399 4.21 14.21 8.40
C MET A 399 3.76 12.88 7.78
N THR A 400 3.55 12.89 6.46
CA THR A 400 3.21 11.68 5.70
C THR A 400 4.45 10.98 5.16
N ALA A 401 5.63 11.59 5.29
CA ALA A 401 6.90 10.94 5.03
C ALA A 401 7.15 9.81 6.04
N LEU A 402 7.87 8.79 5.61
CA LEU A 402 8.34 7.74 6.52
C LEU A 402 9.22 8.37 7.62
N PRO A 403 9.08 7.95 8.89
CA PRO A 403 9.89 8.49 9.99
C PRO A 403 11.38 8.44 9.71
N GLU A 404 11.87 7.37 9.12
CA GLU A 404 13.28 7.16 8.76
C GLU A 404 13.78 8.19 7.74
N GLU A 405 12.92 8.61 6.80
CA GLU A 405 13.29 9.64 5.82
C GLU A 405 13.37 11.03 6.44
N VAL A 406 12.50 11.32 7.40
CA VAL A 406 12.55 12.58 8.16
C VAL A 406 13.79 12.63 9.05
N GLU A 407 14.06 11.55 9.78
CA GLU A 407 15.25 11.42 10.63
C GLU A 407 16.54 11.49 9.80
N GLY A 408 16.54 10.81 8.62
CA GLY A 408 17.65 10.85 7.68
C GLY A 408 17.94 12.25 7.15
N ALA A 409 16.93 13.04 6.80
CA ALA A 409 17.08 14.41 6.35
C ALA A 409 17.66 15.31 7.46
N ILE A 410 17.17 15.18 8.69
CA ILE A 410 17.67 15.92 9.86
C ILE A 410 19.13 15.53 10.18
N ALA A 411 19.44 14.24 10.16
CA ALA A 411 20.80 13.74 10.39
C ALA A 411 21.81 14.24 9.33
N GLU A 412 21.36 14.42 8.09
CA GLU A 412 22.17 14.99 7.01
C GLU A 412 22.35 16.52 7.12
N GLY A 413 21.63 17.19 8.04
CA GLY A 413 21.80 18.60 8.38
C GLY A 413 20.65 19.52 7.98
N ALA A 414 19.48 18.97 7.63
CA ALA A 414 18.30 19.78 7.36
C ALA A 414 17.71 20.37 8.66
N GLU A 415 17.25 21.62 8.60
CA GLU A 415 16.49 22.25 9.69
C GLU A 415 14.99 22.06 9.46
N LEU A 416 14.26 21.65 10.50
CA LEU A 416 12.81 21.47 10.43
C LEU A 416 12.07 22.66 11.07
N TYR A 417 11.32 23.40 10.26
CA TYR A 417 10.39 24.45 10.67
C TYR A 417 8.96 23.87 10.73
N SER A 418 8.66 23.11 11.78
CA SER A 418 7.32 22.57 12.02
C SER A 418 6.34 23.65 12.49
N LEU A 419 5.03 23.45 12.26
CA LEU A 419 3.96 24.40 12.56
C LEU A 419 4.20 25.76 11.89
N LYS A 420 4.66 25.76 10.63
CA LYS A 420 4.94 26.94 9.82
C LYS A 420 4.28 26.77 8.45
N ALA A 421 3.15 27.46 8.25
CA ALA A 421 2.47 27.48 6.96
C ALA A 421 3.11 28.54 6.05
N PRO A 422 3.37 28.26 4.76
CA PRO A 422 3.87 29.29 3.84
C PRO A 422 2.81 30.38 3.67
N HIS A 423 3.25 31.66 3.70
CA HIS A 423 2.38 32.84 3.62
C HIS A 423 2.66 33.67 2.37
N LYS A 424 3.90 34.06 2.14
CA LYS A 424 4.36 34.74 0.94
C LYS A 424 5.84 34.51 0.67
N ILE A 425 6.27 34.68 -0.56
CA ILE A 425 7.67 34.66 -0.97
C ILE A 425 8.09 36.11 -1.25
N GLU A 426 9.17 36.54 -0.60
CA GLU A 426 9.77 37.84 -0.78
C GLU A 426 10.82 37.77 -1.89
N ALA A 427 10.75 38.70 -2.84
CA ALA A 427 11.72 38.82 -3.92
C ALA A 427 12.39 40.20 -3.91
N ASP A 428 13.62 40.28 -4.44
CA ASP A 428 14.34 41.52 -4.67
C ASP A 428 13.82 42.31 -5.90
N GLU A 429 14.42 43.44 -6.20
CA GLU A 429 14.06 44.29 -7.35
C GLU A 429 14.27 43.58 -8.71
N ASN A 430 15.08 42.54 -8.76
CA ASN A 430 15.32 41.73 -9.95
C ASN A 430 14.40 40.51 -10.02
N GLY A 431 13.48 40.35 -9.07
CA GLY A 431 12.55 39.24 -8.96
C GLY A 431 13.15 37.94 -8.40
N ASN A 432 14.34 37.97 -7.80
CA ASN A 432 14.95 36.81 -7.18
C ASN A 432 14.48 36.61 -5.73
N VAL A 433 14.25 35.37 -5.34
CA VAL A 433 13.85 35.01 -3.96
C VAL A 433 14.87 35.49 -2.93
N THR A 434 14.39 36.12 -1.85
CA THR A 434 15.20 36.56 -0.71
C THR A 434 14.74 35.97 0.61
N ALA A 435 13.47 35.58 0.72
CA ALA A 435 12.95 34.90 1.90
C ALA A 435 11.61 34.22 1.63
N LEU A 436 11.31 33.20 2.41
CA LEU A 436 9.97 32.66 2.62
C LEU A 436 9.40 33.22 3.94
N TRP A 437 8.27 33.92 3.90
CA TRP A 437 7.49 34.27 5.07
C TRP A 437 6.54 33.16 5.41
N VAL A 438 6.55 32.74 6.67
CA VAL A 438 5.69 31.67 7.16
C VAL A 438 4.82 32.17 8.32
N GLU A 439 3.62 31.63 8.37
CA GLU A 439 2.65 31.90 9.40
C GLU A 439 2.74 30.79 10.46
N PRO A 440 3.11 31.11 11.72
CA PRO A 440 3.12 30.14 12.79
C PRO A 440 1.73 29.55 13.03
N GLN A 441 1.69 28.25 13.31
CA GLN A 441 0.45 27.48 13.49
C GLN A 441 0.37 26.92 14.89
N ILE A 442 -0.85 26.70 15.36
CA ILE A 442 -1.18 25.89 16.53
C ILE A 442 -2.02 24.69 16.12
N ILE A 443 -2.14 23.72 17.02
CA ILE A 443 -2.88 22.50 16.81
C ILE A 443 -4.37 22.80 17.03
N GLY A 444 -5.18 22.59 15.99
CA GLY A 444 -6.63 22.68 16.01
C GLY A 444 -7.32 21.33 16.11
N PRO A 445 -8.64 21.28 15.84
CA PRO A 445 -9.42 20.05 15.84
C PRO A 445 -8.85 18.99 14.88
N ILE A 446 -9.12 17.73 15.21
CA ILE A 446 -8.74 16.59 14.36
C ILE A 446 -9.63 16.56 13.11
N ASP A 447 -9.02 16.42 11.93
CA ASP A 447 -9.74 16.29 10.66
C ASP A 447 -10.36 14.86 10.52
N ALA A 448 -11.17 14.67 9.49
CA ALA A 448 -11.81 13.37 9.19
C ALA A 448 -10.82 12.21 8.96
N TRP A 449 -9.55 12.51 8.79
CA TRP A 449 -8.46 11.56 8.57
C TRP A 449 -7.62 11.30 9.83
N GLY A 450 -8.07 11.80 10.98
CA GLY A 450 -7.37 11.62 12.27
C GLY A 450 -6.17 12.54 12.48
N ARG A 451 -5.97 13.58 11.63
CA ARG A 451 -4.83 14.50 11.74
C ARG A 451 -5.27 15.86 12.28
N ALA A 452 -4.47 16.44 13.15
CA ALA A 452 -4.72 17.76 13.68
C ALA A 452 -4.73 18.83 12.57
N ARG A 453 -5.81 19.60 12.46
CA ARG A 453 -5.92 20.72 11.53
C ARG A 453 -5.05 21.88 12.03
N PRO A 454 -4.15 22.46 11.20
CA PRO A 454 -3.40 23.65 11.59
C PRO A 454 -4.35 24.85 11.65
N ILE A 455 -4.16 25.69 12.67
CA ILE A 455 -4.85 26.96 12.86
C ILE A 455 -3.80 28.04 13.07
N GLN A 456 -3.99 29.21 12.49
CA GLN A 456 -3.10 30.35 12.65
C GLN A 456 -2.92 30.69 14.15
N ALA A 457 -1.67 30.88 14.55
CA ALA A 457 -1.33 31.38 15.90
C ALA A 457 -1.42 32.90 15.92
N ASP A 458 -1.80 33.46 17.07
CA ASP A 458 -1.81 34.92 17.27
C ASP A 458 -0.39 35.43 17.62
N VAL A 459 0.52 35.29 16.64
CA VAL A 459 1.92 35.73 16.73
C VAL A 459 2.38 36.24 15.35
N PRO A 460 3.40 37.13 15.31
CA PRO A 460 3.92 37.68 14.06
C PRO A 460 4.40 36.61 13.07
N LEU A 461 4.31 36.92 11.78
CA LEU A 461 4.94 36.15 10.72
C LEU A 461 6.45 35.99 10.97
N LEU A 462 6.97 34.82 10.60
CA LEU A 462 8.42 34.54 10.66
C LEU A 462 9.02 34.65 9.27
N ARG A 463 10.10 35.41 9.14
CA ARG A 463 10.89 35.50 7.91
C ARG A 463 12.00 34.46 7.91
N ILE A 464 12.01 33.57 6.94
CA ILE A 464 13.07 32.57 6.72
C ILE A 464 13.89 33.01 5.49
N PRO A 465 15.08 33.57 5.66
CA PRO A 465 15.93 33.95 4.53
C PRO A 465 16.29 32.74 3.69
N CYS A 466 16.14 32.85 2.37
CA CYS A 466 16.50 31.78 1.43
C CYS A 466 16.65 32.34 0.01
N ASP A 467 17.42 31.64 -0.80
CA ASP A 467 17.67 31.94 -2.21
C ASP A 467 16.75 31.10 -3.13
N ILE A 468 16.30 29.94 -2.63
CA ILE A 468 15.50 28.99 -3.39
C ILE A 468 14.36 28.46 -2.52
N VAL A 469 13.17 28.37 -3.10
CA VAL A 469 12.00 27.70 -2.50
C VAL A 469 11.59 26.53 -3.40
N VAL A 470 11.58 25.31 -2.83
CA VAL A 470 11.13 24.10 -3.51
C VAL A 470 9.74 23.72 -3.01
N VAL A 471 8.75 23.70 -3.91
CA VAL A 471 7.34 23.43 -3.59
C VAL A 471 7.04 21.95 -3.71
N ALA A 472 6.84 21.26 -2.57
CA ALA A 472 6.62 19.80 -2.47
C ALA A 472 5.27 19.47 -1.80
N ILE A 473 4.17 20.07 -2.25
CA ILE A 473 2.81 19.93 -1.65
C ILE A 473 1.90 18.96 -2.39
N GLY A 474 2.44 18.17 -3.28
CA GLY A 474 1.72 17.15 -4.06
C GLY A 474 1.90 17.33 -5.56
N GLN A 475 1.28 16.43 -6.30
CA GLN A 475 1.38 16.32 -7.76
C GLN A 475 -0.02 16.40 -8.38
N GLY A 476 -0.10 16.85 -9.63
CA GLY A 476 -1.30 16.86 -10.44
C GLY A 476 -1.24 15.84 -11.57
N ILE A 477 -2.36 15.68 -12.26
CA ILE A 477 -2.54 14.76 -13.39
C ILE A 477 -3.01 15.59 -14.58
N GLU A 478 -2.45 15.38 -15.76
CA GLU A 478 -2.85 16.04 -16.97
C GLU A 478 -3.89 15.20 -17.72
N THR A 479 -5.18 15.44 -17.42
CA THR A 479 -6.30 14.67 -17.99
C THR A 479 -7.09 15.41 -19.05
N ARG A 480 -6.76 16.69 -19.34
CA ARG A 480 -7.59 17.56 -20.18
C ARG A 480 -7.86 16.98 -21.57
N HIS A 481 -6.84 16.47 -22.25
CA HIS A 481 -7.00 15.93 -23.60
C HIS A 481 -7.81 14.62 -23.63
N PHE A 482 -7.84 13.85 -22.56
CA PHE A 482 -8.72 12.69 -22.42
C PHE A 482 -10.17 13.12 -22.16
N GLU A 483 -10.38 14.16 -21.34
CA GLU A 483 -11.71 14.73 -21.11
C GLU A 483 -12.29 15.32 -22.40
N GLU A 484 -11.46 16.04 -23.18
CA GLU A 484 -11.83 16.57 -24.51
C GLU A 484 -12.15 15.44 -25.51
N ALA A 485 -11.55 14.26 -25.37
CA ALA A 485 -11.84 13.06 -26.14
C ALA A 485 -13.07 12.27 -25.63
N GLY A 486 -13.76 12.77 -24.60
CA GLY A 486 -15.00 12.19 -24.08
C GLY A 486 -14.83 11.20 -22.92
N LEU A 487 -13.62 11.02 -22.36
CA LEU A 487 -13.42 10.17 -21.20
C LEU A 487 -13.95 10.85 -19.92
N SER A 488 -14.53 10.06 -19.02
CA SER A 488 -15.05 10.56 -17.74
C SER A 488 -13.91 10.95 -16.81
N VAL A 489 -13.79 12.25 -16.49
CA VAL A 489 -12.82 12.81 -15.54
C VAL A 489 -13.56 13.43 -14.37
N LYS A 490 -13.11 13.15 -13.13
CA LYS A 490 -13.68 13.70 -11.90
C LYS A 490 -12.57 14.20 -10.98
N ARG A 491 -12.60 15.49 -10.63
CA ARG A 491 -11.59 16.13 -9.77
C ARG A 491 -10.15 15.97 -10.27
N GLY A 492 -9.95 15.95 -11.60
CA GLY A 492 -8.65 15.80 -12.22
C GLY A 492 -8.12 14.36 -12.26
N THR A 493 -8.95 13.35 -12.00
CA THR A 493 -8.61 11.93 -12.15
C THR A 493 -9.54 11.26 -13.16
N ILE A 494 -9.05 10.28 -13.91
CA ILE A 494 -9.85 9.45 -14.82
C ILE A 494 -10.76 8.56 -13.97
N THR A 495 -12.03 8.46 -14.34
CA THR A 495 -13.01 7.63 -13.63
C THR A 495 -12.99 6.22 -14.20
N ALA A 496 -12.39 5.28 -13.50
CA ALA A 496 -12.41 3.85 -13.83
C ALA A 496 -13.35 3.09 -12.89
N MET A 497 -13.92 2.00 -13.37
CA MET A 497 -14.73 1.06 -12.61
C MET A 497 -13.85 0.06 -11.83
N SER A 498 -14.46 -0.88 -11.11
CA SER A 498 -13.73 -1.86 -10.29
C SER A 498 -12.87 -2.84 -11.10
N ASP A 499 -13.22 -3.05 -12.36
CA ASP A 499 -12.50 -3.85 -13.36
C ASP A 499 -11.43 -3.04 -14.13
N SER A 500 -11.14 -1.81 -13.71
CA SER A 500 -10.26 -0.85 -14.37
C SER A 500 -10.76 -0.29 -15.70
N GLU A 501 -11.91 -0.70 -16.23
CA GLU A 501 -12.48 -0.12 -17.45
C GLU A 501 -12.90 1.33 -17.18
N VAL A 502 -12.62 2.23 -18.13
CA VAL A 502 -13.01 3.63 -18.02
C VAL A 502 -14.53 3.72 -18.18
N LYS A 503 -15.16 4.43 -17.24
CA LYS A 503 -16.61 4.54 -17.21
C LYS A 503 -17.17 5.01 -18.55
N ASP A 504 -18.17 4.30 -19.06
CA ASP A 504 -18.93 4.58 -20.29
C ASP A 504 -18.10 4.50 -21.60
N VAL A 505 -16.90 3.88 -21.57
CA VAL A 505 -16.05 3.68 -22.77
C VAL A 505 -15.49 2.25 -22.80
N HIS A 506 -15.95 1.43 -23.75
CA HIS A 506 -15.55 0.03 -23.86
C HIS A 506 -14.14 -0.15 -24.44
N GLY A 507 -13.41 -1.14 -23.92
CA GLY A 507 -12.05 -1.48 -24.37
C GLY A 507 -10.97 -0.50 -23.94
N VAL A 508 -11.31 0.45 -23.08
CA VAL A 508 -10.38 1.43 -22.52
C VAL A 508 -10.30 1.26 -21.01
N PHE A 509 -9.10 1.07 -20.53
CA PHE A 509 -8.79 0.82 -19.12
C PHE A 509 -7.88 1.92 -18.59
N ALA A 510 -7.95 2.18 -17.29
CA ALA A 510 -7.07 3.15 -16.64
C ALA A 510 -6.67 2.66 -15.25
N GLY A 511 -5.47 3.04 -14.80
CA GLY A 511 -5.01 2.64 -13.47
C GLY A 511 -3.78 3.39 -12.97
N GLY A 512 -3.46 3.18 -11.71
CA GLY A 512 -2.40 3.89 -11.02
C GLY A 512 -2.82 5.32 -10.65
N ASP A 513 -1.83 6.21 -10.53
CA ASP A 513 -2.04 7.56 -9.98
C ASP A 513 -3.00 8.43 -10.81
N CYS A 514 -3.17 8.15 -12.10
CA CYS A 514 -4.14 8.90 -12.93
C CYS A 514 -5.60 8.60 -12.56
N VAL A 515 -5.87 7.52 -11.82
CA VAL A 515 -7.19 7.15 -11.30
C VAL A 515 -7.32 7.46 -9.81
N THR A 516 -6.31 7.07 -9.01
CA THR A 516 -6.39 7.16 -7.54
C THR A 516 -5.85 8.47 -6.96
N GLY A 517 -5.19 9.29 -7.75
CA GLY A 517 -4.27 10.33 -7.29
C GLY A 517 -2.90 9.75 -6.90
N PRO A 518 -1.90 10.61 -6.63
CA PRO A 518 -0.54 10.18 -6.29
C PRO A 518 -0.52 9.19 -5.13
N ALA A 519 0.12 8.03 -5.35
CA ALA A 519 0.17 6.94 -4.39
C ALA A 519 1.55 6.24 -4.41
N THR A 520 1.60 4.96 -4.06
CA THR A 520 2.85 4.20 -3.97
C THR A 520 3.11 3.36 -5.23
N VAL A 521 4.39 3.08 -5.48
CA VAL A 521 4.81 2.26 -6.63
C VAL A 521 4.12 0.90 -6.67
N ILE A 522 4.02 0.22 -5.50
CA ILE A 522 3.39 -1.10 -5.45
C ILE A 522 1.88 -1.06 -5.79
N ARG A 523 1.19 0.07 -5.56
CA ARG A 523 -0.20 0.27 -6.01
C ARG A 523 -0.30 0.45 -7.52
N ALA A 524 0.65 1.20 -8.12
CA ALA A 524 0.71 1.35 -9.57
C ALA A 524 0.98 0.01 -10.27
N ILE A 525 1.90 -0.82 -9.72
CA ILE A 525 2.18 -2.17 -10.19
C ILE A 525 0.93 -3.05 -10.11
N ALA A 526 0.24 -3.02 -8.97
CA ALA A 526 -1.00 -3.77 -8.77
C ALA A 526 -2.09 -3.36 -9.76
N ALA A 527 -2.24 -2.05 -10.01
CA ALA A 527 -3.20 -1.55 -11.00
C ALA A 527 -2.88 -2.05 -12.41
N GLY A 528 -1.60 -2.07 -12.81
CA GLY A 528 -1.16 -2.62 -14.09
C GLY A 528 -1.43 -4.13 -14.21
N LYS A 529 -1.18 -4.91 -13.15
CA LYS A 529 -1.51 -6.34 -13.08
C LYS A 529 -3.01 -6.59 -13.24
N VAL A 530 -3.83 -5.84 -12.50
CA VAL A 530 -5.31 -5.97 -12.55
C VAL A 530 -5.83 -5.56 -13.92
N ALA A 531 -5.35 -4.45 -14.48
CA ALA A 531 -5.75 -4.02 -15.80
C ALA A 531 -5.40 -5.05 -16.88
N ALA A 532 -4.20 -5.65 -16.83
CA ALA A 532 -3.81 -6.69 -17.77
C ALA A 532 -4.74 -7.91 -17.72
N ALA A 533 -5.11 -8.38 -16.52
CA ALA A 533 -6.06 -9.49 -16.36
C ALA A 533 -7.46 -9.15 -16.92
N ASN A 534 -7.95 -7.93 -16.67
CA ASN A 534 -9.25 -7.49 -17.17
C ASN A 534 -9.24 -7.23 -18.69
N ILE A 535 -8.11 -6.77 -19.25
CA ILE A 535 -7.92 -6.68 -20.70
C ILE A 535 -7.92 -8.05 -21.34
N ASP A 536 -7.23 -9.04 -20.75
CA ASP A 536 -7.22 -10.43 -21.21
C ASP A 536 -8.64 -11.01 -21.26
N GLU A 537 -9.42 -10.79 -20.20
CA GLU A 537 -10.83 -11.19 -20.14
C GLU A 537 -11.72 -10.45 -21.17
N TYR A 538 -11.54 -9.14 -21.31
CA TYR A 538 -12.22 -8.33 -22.32
C TYR A 538 -11.95 -8.84 -23.76
N LEU A 539 -10.72 -9.26 -24.03
CA LEU A 539 -10.31 -9.82 -25.32
C LEU A 539 -10.80 -11.27 -25.54
N GLY A 540 -11.48 -11.87 -24.54
CA GLY A 540 -12.10 -13.19 -24.61
C GLY A 540 -11.17 -14.34 -24.17
N TYR A 541 -10.15 -14.06 -23.35
CA TYR A 541 -9.19 -15.03 -22.85
C TYR A 541 -9.20 -15.08 -21.31
N HIS A 542 -8.57 -16.09 -20.73
CA HIS A 542 -8.39 -16.28 -19.28
C HIS A 542 -7.03 -16.90 -19.00
N HIS A 543 -5.97 -16.18 -19.31
CA HIS A 543 -4.63 -16.69 -19.09
C HIS A 543 -4.21 -16.59 -17.63
N VAL A 544 -3.48 -17.61 -17.19
CA VAL A 544 -2.82 -17.62 -15.86
C VAL A 544 -1.32 -17.67 -16.08
N VAL A 545 -0.60 -16.70 -15.55
CA VAL A 545 0.88 -16.69 -15.62
C VAL A 545 1.42 -17.78 -14.68
N PRO A 546 2.09 -18.81 -15.21
CA PRO A 546 2.59 -19.93 -14.41
C PRO A 546 3.77 -19.50 -13.52
N CYS A 547 3.95 -20.22 -12.43
CA CYS A 547 5.13 -20.10 -11.57
C CYS A 547 5.46 -21.47 -10.98
N ASP A 548 6.49 -22.12 -11.52
CA ASP A 548 6.89 -23.50 -11.19
C ASP A 548 7.88 -23.56 -10.02
N VAL A 549 7.73 -22.66 -9.05
CA VAL A 549 8.60 -22.61 -7.89
C VAL A 549 8.04 -23.45 -6.76
N GLU A 550 8.77 -24.49 -6.37
CA GLU A 550 8.46 -25.28 -5.17
C GLU A 550 8.84 -24.49 -3.93
N ILE A 551 7.84 -24.21 -3.09
CA ILE A 551 8.02 -23.51 -1.82
C ILE A 551 8.42 -24.52 -0.73
N PRO A 552 9.49 -24.26 0.03
CA PRO A 552 9.95 -25.14 1.10
C PRO A 552 8.85 -25.43 2.13
N PRO A 553 8.83 -26.65 2.70
CA PRO A 553 7.90 -27.00 3.76
C PRO A 553 8.10 -26.13 5.01
N VAL A 554 7.11 -26.14 5.90
CA VAL A 554 7.18 -25.41 7.17
C VAL A 554 8.01 -26.21 8.16
N SER A 555 8.98 -25.55 8.81
CA SER A 555 9.59 -26.04 10.04
C SER A 555 8.72 -25.61 11.23
N TYR A 556 8.31 -26.57 12.04
CA TYR A 556 7.50 -26.35 13.26
C TYR A 556 8.37 -26.13 14.51
N GLU A 557 9.54 -25.55 14.34
CA GLU A 557 10.41 -25.15 15.44
C GLU A 557 9.82 -23.97 16.23
N ASP A 558 10.15 -23.91 17.51
CA ASP A 558 9.79 -22.76 18.35
C ASP A 558 10.34 -21.46 17.75
N LYS A 559 9.49 -20.43 17.72
CA LYS A 559 9.79 -19.11 17.19
C LYS A 559 10.02 -18.12 18.34
N GLU A 560 11.05 -18.37 19.14
CA GLU A 560 11.39 -17.52 20.28
C GLU A 560 11.61 -16.06 19.89
N PRO A 561 11.35 -15.11 20.81
CA PRO A 561 11.70 -13.70 20.59
C PRO A 561 13.21 -13.54 20.38
N CYS A 562 13.62 -12.93 19.29
CA CYS A 562 15.04 -12.65 18.99
C CYS A 562 15.29 -11.27 18.38
N GLY A 563 14.22 -10.45 18.27
CA GLY A 563 14.29 -9.13 17.68
C GLY A 563 14.38 -9.13 16.15
N ARG A 564 14.17 -7.96 15.56
CA ARG A 564 14.19 -7.72 14.12
C ARG A 564 15.60 -7.30 13.68
N ILE A 565 16.09 -7.83 12.58
CA ILE A 565 17.28 -7.32 11.90
C ILE A 565 16.96 -5.98 11.24
N GLN A 566 17.70 -4.95 11.59
CA GLN A 566 17.60 -3.62 10.97
C GLN A 566 18.63 -3.49 9.85
N LEU A 567 18.23 -2.83 8.75
CA LEU A 567 19.19 -2.48 7.71
C LEU A 567 20.08 -1.34 8.21
N SER A 568 21.36 -1.44 7.99
CA SER A 568 22.28 -0.37 8.30
C SER A 568 22.36 0.65 7.17
N GLU A 569 22.73 1.86 7.50
CA GLU A 569 22.94 2.96 6.56
C GLU A 569 24.35 3.49 6.71
N LYS A 570 24.92 4.03 5.63
CA LYS A 570 26.18 4.79 5.70
C LYS A 570 26.03 5.99 6.62
N GLU A 571 27.11 6.37 7.26
CA GLU A 571 27.13 7.54 8.15
C GLU A 571 26.62 8.80 7.46
N ALA A 572 25.84 9.63 8.17
CA ALA A 572 25.20 10.80 7.61
C ALA A 572 26.22 11.80 6.98
N GLY A 573 27.41 11.91 7.59
CA GLY A 573 28.50 12.74 7.10
C GLY A 573 29.04 12.29 5.73
N GLU A 574 29.07 10.99 5.47
CA GLU A 574 29.50 10.38 4.20
C GLU A 574 28.39 10.45 3.16
N ARG A 575 27.20 9.92 3.48
CA ARG A 575 26.11 9.73 2.52
C ARG A 575 25.52 11.02 1.95
N LYS A 576 25.68 12.15 2.66
CA LYS A 576 25.20 13.45 2.19
C LYS A 576 26.07 14.12 1.13
N THR A 577 27.23 13.56 0.80
CA THR A 577 28.21 14.19 -0.11
C THR A 577 28.08 13.73 -1.58
N ASN A 578 27.29 12.69 -1.82
CA ASN A 578 27.13 12.11 -3.16
C ASN A 578 25.73 11.48 -3.34
N PHE A 579 25.44 11.02 -4.55
CA PHE A 579 24.18 10.34 -4.90
C PHE A 579 24.31 8.82 -4.93
N ASP A 580 25.34 8.23 -4.30
CA ASP A 580 25.47 6.78 -4.18
C ASP A 580 24.46 6.20 -3.21
N ALA A 581 24.12 4.92 -3.39
CA ALA A 581 23.23 4.20 -2.47
C ALA A 581 23.78 4.21 -1.05
N PHE A 582 22.95 4.55 -0.10
CA PHE A 582 23.34 4.72 1.30
C PHE A 582 22.89 3.59 2.22
N GLU A 583 21.78 2.92 1.90
CA GLU A 583 21.28 1.78 2.66
C GLU A 583 22.11 0.53 2.33
N CYS A 584 22.52 -0.22 3.35
CA CYS A 584 23.24 -1.48 3.22
C CYS A 584 22.28 -2.66 3.27
N GLY A 585 22.58 -3.75 2.53
CA GLY A 585 21.83 -5.00 2.59
C GLY A 585 22.14 -5.81 3.84
N MET A 586 21.37 -6.85 4.08
CA MET A 586 21.67 -7.88 5.11
C MET A 586 22.84 -8.75 4.66
N THR A 587 23.61 -9.24 5.61
CA THR A 587 24.47 -10.40 5.38
C THR A 587 23.62 -11.67 5.24
N LYS A 588 24.19 -12.74 4.69
CA LYS A 588 23.50 -14.03 4.56
C LYS A 588 23.03 -14.57 5.90
N GLN A 589 23.86 -14.43 6.93
CA GLN A 589 23.53 -14.89 8.30
C GLN A 589 22.35 -14.10 8.88
N GLU A 590 22.36 -12.78 8.76
CA GLU A 590 21.25 -11.92 9.20
C GLU A 590 19.96 -12.23 8.43
N ALA A 591 20.04 -12.44 7.12
CA ALA A 591 18.88 -12.80 6.31
C ALA A 591 18.32 -14.18 6.69
N CYS A 592 19.16 -15.17 6.98
CA CYS A 592 18.73 -16.47 7.44
C CYS A 592 18.04 -16.38 8.81
N GLN A 593 18.61 -15.61 9.74
CA GLN A 593 18.02 -15.34 11.06
C GLN A 593 16.66 -14.65 10.92
N GLU A 594 16.59 -13.57 10.14
CA GLU A 594 15.36 -12.80 9.95
C GLU A 594 14.27 -13.62 9.25
N ALA A 595 14.61 -14.39 8.20
CA ALA A 595 13.70 -15.29 7.53
C ALA A 595 13.21 -16.41 8.45
N GLY A 596 14.08 -16.91 9.34
CA GLY A 596 13.76 -17.90 10.36
C GLY A 596 12.69 -17.46 11.35
N ARG A 597 12.54 -16.15 11.60
CA ARG A 597 11.51 -15.58 12.46
C ARG A 597 10.09 -15.67 11.87
N CYS A 598 9.96 -15.86 10.55
CA CYS A 598 8.67 -15.92 9.89
C CYS A 598 7.82 -17.09 10.39
N LEU A 599 6.57 -16.79 10.77
CA LEU A 599 5.62 -17.78 11.29
C LEU A 599 5.01 -18.67 10.20
N ARG A 600 5.23 -18.40 8.92
CA ARG A 600 4.63 -19.14 7.78
C ARG A 600 3.12 -19.27 7.91
N CYS A 601 2.44 -18.13 8.09
CA CYS A 601 0.99 -18.05 8.28
C CYS A 601 0.18 -18.62 7.10
N ASP A 602 0.81 -18.83 5.95
CA ASP A 602 0.25 -19.46 4.75
C ASP A 602 -0.03 -20.95 4.91
N LYS A 603 0.58 -21.61 5.89
CA LYS A 603 0.51 -23.06 6.11
C LYS A 603 -0.32 -23.46 7.34
N TYR A 604 -0.80 -22.49 8.10
CA TYR A 604 -1.64 -22.75 9.25
C TYR A 604 -3.12 -22.55 8.89
N GLY A 605 -3.88 -23.64 8.89
CA GLY A 605 -5.30 -23.62 8.71
C GLY A 605 -6.00 -24.48 9.75
N TYR A 606 -7.29 -24.27 9.97
CA TYR A 606 -8.07 -25.01 10.93
C TYR A 606 -7.97 -26.53 10.75
N GLY A 607 -8.00 -27.03 9.50
CA GLY A 607 -7.88 -28.47 9.21
C GLY A 607 -6.50 -29.08 9.46
N SER A 608 -5.45 -28.28 9.65
CA SER A 608 -4.10 -28.75 9.91
C SER A 608 -3.81 -28.97 11.41
N LEU A 609 -4.64 -28.37 12.27
CA LEU A 609 -4.45 -28.36 13.71
C LEU A 609 -5.74 -28.79 14.39
N LYS A 610 -5.78 -29.95 14.99
CA LYS A 610 -6.91 -30.43 15.79
C LYS A 610 -7.33 -29.37 16.80
N GLY A 611 -8.54 -28.82 16.66
CA GLY A 611 -9.03 -27.74 17.49
C GLY A 611 -8.18 -26.45 17.42
N GLY A 612 -7.29 -26.40 16.55
CA GLY A 612 -6.61 -25.38 15.77
C GLY A 612 -5.77 -24.36 16.45
N ARG A 613 -5.59 -24.26 17.75
CA ARG A 613 -5.09 -22.98 18.23
C ARG A 613 -4.02 -23.03 19.31
N ALA A 614 -4.00 -24.07 20.12
CA ALA A 614 -3.26 -24.01 21.36
C ALA A 614 -1.87 -24.64 21.30
N ALA A 615 -1.61 -25.49 20.32
CA ALA A 615 -0.40 -26.32 20.34
C ALA A 615 0.82 -25.73 19.62
N ILE A 616 0.66 -24.58 18.94
CA ILE A 616 1.72 -24.03 18.07
C ILE A 616 2.03 -22.55 18.32
N TRP A 617 1.31 -21.91 19.26
CA TRP A 617 1.55 -20.49 19.62
C TRP A 617 2.18 -20.38 20.99
#